data_f55a93c873e70052e858ff0f8694d14b
#
_entry.id   f55a93c873e70052e858ff0f8694d14b
#
_cell.length_a   1.000
_cell.length_b   1.000
_cell.length_c   1.000
_cell.angle_alpha   90.00
_cell.angle_beta   90.00
_cell.angle_gamma   90.00
#
_symmetry.space_group_name_H-M   'P 1'
#
loop_
_entity.id
_entity.type
_entity.pdbx_description
1 polymer ?
#
loop_
_entity_poly.entity_id
_entity_poly.type
_entity_poly.pdbx_seq_one_letter_code
_entity_poly.pdbx_strand_id
1 'polypeptide(L)'
;MLIFIVLRRLIILIKIEMGNRTFTMVKPEAVQEGNTGAILKMIEENGFKIVALKKVQLNIERAGIFYEVHKERPFYGELVEYMSSGPIVAAILEKENAVADFRALIGATNPTEADEGTIRKLFAESKSKNAIHGSDSDENAQIESDFHFSSSELF
;
A
#
# COMPACT_ATOMS: atom_id res chain seq x y z
N MET A 1 0.52 37.82 -14.23
CA MET A 1 1.09 37.72 -12.86
C MET A 1 0.19 36.93 -11.92
N LEU A 2 -1.10 37.22 -11.83
CA LEU A 2 -2.05 36.55 -10.94
C LEU A 2 -2.22 35.03 -11.27
N ILE A 3 -2.32 34.67 -12.54
CA ILE A 3 -2.48 33.29 -13.00
C ILE A 3 -1.26 32.43 -12.64
N PHE A 4 -0.05 32.96 -12.72
CA PHE A 4 1.17 32.26 -12.32
C PHE A 4 1.25 32.00 -10.81
N ILE A 5 0.72 32.92 -10.00
CA ILE A 5 0.68 32.78 -8.55
C ILE A 5 -0.36 31.71 -8.15
N VAL A 6 -1.51 31.69 -8.82
CA VAL A 6 -2.57 30.69 -8.59
C VAL A 6 -2.11 29.30 -9.02
N LEU A 7 -1.49 29.18 -10.20
CA LEU A 7 -0.91 27.91 -10.68
C LEU A 7 0.21 27.40 -9.75
N ARG A 8 1.08 28.29 -9.27
CA ARG A 8 2.15 27.91 -8.33
C ARG A 8 1.59 27.46 -6.97
N ARG A 9 0.55 28.13 -6.47
CA ARG A 9 -0.17 27.69 -5.24
C ARG A 9 -0.89 26.36 -5.44
N LEU A 10 -1.51 26.16 -6.60
CA LEU A 10 -2.19 24.89 -6.94
C LEU A 10 -1.18 23.73 -7.06
N ILE A 11 -0.03 23.95 -7.70
CA ILE A 11 1.05 22.95 -7.81
C ILE A 11 1.66 22.63 -6.45
N ILE A 12 1.81 23.63 -5.56
CA ILE A 12 2.32 23.44 -4.20
C ILE A 12 1.29 22.66 -3.36
N LEU A 13 -0.01 22.98 -3.47
CA LEU A 13 -1.09 22.27 -2.79
C LEU A 13 -1.19 20.81 -3.26
N ILE A 14 -1.08 20.54 -4.57
CA ILE A 14 -1.06 19.20 -5.14
C ILE A 14 0.17 18.43 -4.66
N LYS A 15 1.34 19.07 -4.58
CA LYS A 15 2.56 18.44 -4.03
C LYS A 15 2.46 18.13 -2.53
N ILE A 16 1.78 18.99 -1.76
CA ILE A 16 1.56 18.79 -0.32
C ILE A 16 0.57 17.64 -0.11
N GLU A 17 -0.47 17.51 -0.94
CA GLU A 17 -1.40 16.38 -0.89
C GLU A 17 -0.75 15.05 -1.33
N MET A 18 0.12 15.06 -2.34
CA MET A 18 0.81 13.84 -2.82
C MET A 18 1.76 13.24 -1.80
N GLY A 19 2.50 14.06 -1.03
CA GLY A 19 3.42 13.56 0.00
C GLY A 19 2.78 13.01 1.27
N ASN A 20 1.45 13.16 1.40
CA ASN A 20 0.70 12.80 2.61
C ASN A 20 -0.13 11.54 2.47
N ARG A 21 -0.06 10.83 1.36
CA ARG A 21 -0.80 9.59 1.14
C ARG A 21 0.10 8.44 0.72
N THR A 22 -0.27 7.24 1.14
CA THR A 22 0.34 5.99 0.68
C THR A 22 -0.75 4.96 0.45
N PHE A 23 -0.47 4.00 -0.43
CA PHE A 23 -1.34 2.86 -0.68
C PHE A 23 -0.78 1.62 0.03
N THR A 24 -1.68 0.79 0.53
CA THR A 24 -1.35 -0.49 1.17
C THR A 24 -2.34 -1.59 0.79
N MET A 25 -1.86 -2.83 0.87
CA MET A 25 -2.70 -4.04 0.81
C MET A 25 -2.23 -5.02 1.87
N VAL A 26 -3.17 -5.52 2.69
CA VAL A 26 -2.97 -6.76 3.45
C VAL A 26 -3.09 -7.91 2.47
N LYS A 27 -2.06 -8.75 2.39
CA LYS A 27 -1.93 -9.81 1.39
C LYS A 27 -2.76 -11.05 1.75
N PRO A 28 -3.02 -11.96 0.77
CA PRO A 28 -3.96 -13.06 0.95
C PRO A 28 -3.69 -13.93 2.17
N GLU A 29 -2.45 -14.31 2.44
CA GLU A 29 -2.13 -15.15 3.60
C GLU A 29 -2.46 -14.46 4.93
N ALA A 30 -2.09 -13.20 5.08
CA ALA A 30 -2.36 -12.45 6.31
C ALA A 30 -3.87 -12.21 6.52
N VAL A 31 -4.63 -12.04 5.45
CA VAL A 31 -6.10 -11.98 5.50
C VAL A 31 -6.67 -13.33 5.92
N GLN A 32 -6.19 -14.42 5.33
CA GLN A 32 -6.65 -15.77 5.64
C GLN A 32 -6.35 -16.18 7.08
N GLU A 33 -5.22 -15.76 7.61
CA GLU A 33 -4.82 -16.00 9.00
C GLU A 33 -5.56 -15.13 10.02
N GLY A 34 -6.42 -14.21 9.58
CA GLY A 34 -7.20 -13.34 10.45
C GLY A 34 -6.42 -12.16 11.02
N ASN A 35 -5.28 -11.80 10.44
CA ASN A 35 -4.40 -10.74 10.91
C ASN A 35 -4.84 -9.33 10.49
N THR A 36 -5.85 -9.19 9.63
CA THR A 36 -6.30 -7.89 9.10
C THR A 36 -6.60 -6.88 10.20
N GLY A 37 -7.38 -7.26 11.21
CA GLY A 37 -7.75 -6.35 12.31
C GLY A 37 -6.56 -5.88 13.13
N ALA A 38 -5.61 -6.77 13.44
CA ALA A 38 -4.39 -6.43 14.15
C ALA A 38 -3.50 -5.47 13.34
N ILE A 39 -3.37 -5.70 12.04
CA ILE A 39 -2.60 -4.84 11.12
C ILE A 39 -3.24 -3.45 11.02
N LEU A 40 -4.56 -3.35 10.81
CA LEU A 40 -5.27 -2.07 10.74
C LEU A 40 -5.15 -1.29 12.06
N LYS A 41 -5.25 -1.98 13.21
CA LYS A 41 -5.02 -1.37 14.52
C LYS A 41 -3.63 -0.76 14.62
N MET A 42 -2.59 -1.48 14.24
CA MET A 42 -1.20 -0.96 14.25
C MET A 42 -1.07 0.29 13.36
N ILE A 43 -1.70 0.30 12.19
CA ILE A 43 -1.71 1.43 11.27
C ILE A 43 -2.30 2.68 11.94
N GLU A 44 -3.49 2.56 12.53
CA GLU A 44 -4.16 3.68 13.22
C GLU A 44 -3.39 4.14 14.47
N GLU A 45 -2.86 3.22 15.28
CA GLU A 45 -2.05 3.54 16.46
C GLU A 45 -0.75 4.27 16.13
N ASN A 46 -0.23 4.12 14.90
CA ASN A 46 0.94 4.86 14.41
C ASN A 46 0.58 6.17 13.70
N GLY A 47 -0.65 6.65 13.87
CA GLY A 47 -1.09 7.96 13.44
C GLY A 47 -1.51 8.08 11.98
N PHE A 48 -1.70 6.96 11.28
CA PHE A 48 -2.26 6.95 9.93
C PHE A 48 -3.78 7.02 9.98
N LYS A 49 -4.36 7.96 9.23
CA LYS A 49 -5.79 7.99 8.95
C LYS A 49 -6.09 7.06 7.76
N ILE A 50 -7.04 6.16 7.91
CA ILE A 50 -7.55 5.35 6.82
C ILE A 50 -8.61 6.18 6.07
N VAL A 51 -8.31 6.60 4.83
CA VAL A 51 -9.20 7.43 4.02
C VAL A 51 -9.98 6.64 2.97
N ALA A 52 -9.57 5.42 2.69
CA ALA A 52 -10.30 4.44 1.89
C ALA A 52 -9.95 3.03 2.34
N LEU A 53 -10.90 2.11 2.31
CA LEU A 53 -10.74 0.73 2.75
C LEU A 53 -11.72 -0.19 2.05
N LYS A 54 -11.22 -1.31 1.49
CA LYS A 54 -12.09 -2.38 0.98
C LYS A 54 -11.41 -3.73 0.96
N LYS A 55 -12.21 -4.79 1.10
CA LYS A 55 -11.80 -6.17 0.88
C LYS A 55 -12.24 -6.60 -0.51
N VAL A 56 -11.29 -7.07 -1.31
CA VAL A 56 -11.51 -7.50 -2.69
C VAL A 56 -10.67 -8.73 -3.00
N GLN A 57 -11.02 -9.49 -4.02
CA GLN A 57 -10.17 -10.51 -4.60
C GLN A 57 -9.77 -10.12 -6.01
N LEU A 58 -8.47 -10.04 -6.27
CA LEU A 58 -7.96 -9.83 -7.62
C LEU A 58 -8.06 -11.14 -8.40
N ASN A 59 -8.45 -11.06 -9.66
CA ASN A 59 -8.21 -12.15 -10.60
C ASN A 59 -6.76 -12.06 -11.14
N ILE A 60 -6.34 -13.08 -11.87
CA ILE A 60 -4.98 -13.17 -12.43
C ILE A 60 -4.66 -11.96 -13.32
N GLU A 61 -5.61 -11.52 -14.16
CA GLU A 61 -5.43 -10.39 -15.06
C GLU A 61 -5.20 -9.09 -14.27
N ARG A 62 -6.04 -8.79 -13.28
CA ARG A 62 -5.92 -7.61 -12.43
C ARG A 62 -4.64 -7.61 -11.61
N ALA A 63 -4.27 -8.75 -11.04
CA ALA A 63 -3.00 -8.90 -10.33
C ALA A 63 -1.81 -8.68 -11.28
N GLY A 64 -1.89 -9.22 -12.49
CA GLY A 64 -0.87 -9.03 -13.53
C GLY A 64 -0.68 -7.57 -13.91
N ILE A 65 -1.75 -6.80 -14.07
CA ILE A 65 -1.70 -5.36 -14.37
C ILE A 65 -1.08 -4.59 -13.19
N PHE A 66 -1.50 -4.88 -11.97
CA PHE A 66 -0.96 -4.19 -10.79
C PHE A 66 0.56 -4.37 -10.64
N TYR A 67 1.06 -5.56 -10.94
CA TYR A 67 2.48 -5.91 -10.84
C TYR A 67 3.23 -5.86 -12.18
N GLU A 68 2.67 -5.22 -13.21
CA GLU A 68 3.26 -5.18 -14.57
C GLU A 68 4.70 -4.65 -14.59
N VAL A 69 5.05 -3.75 -13.70
CA VAL A 69 6.42 -3.25 -13.50
C VAL A 69 7.45 -4.38 -13.25
N HIS A 70 7.00 -5.53 -12.76
CA HIS A 70 7.81 -6.71 -12.48
C HIS A 70 7.73 -7.80 -13.56
N LYS A 71 7.05 -7.55 -14.70
CA LYS A 71 6.74 -8.53 -15.75
C LYS A 71 7.96 -9.31 -16.25
N GLU A 72 9.11 -8.66 -16.35
CA GLU A 72 10.36 -9.28 -16.80
C GLU A 72 11.15 -9.99 -15.68
N ARG A 73 10.63 -9.98 -14.44
CA ARG A 73 11.28 -10.64 -13.32
C ARG A 73 10.89 -12.11 -13.23
N PRO A 74 11.83 -13.01 -12.83
CA PRO A 74 11.54 -14.46 -12.73
C PRO A 74 10.40 -14.79 -11.77
N PHE A 75 10.19 -13.97 -10.73
CA PHE A 75 9.17 -14.18 -9.71
C PHE A 75 7.77 -13.66 -10.10
N TYR A 76 7.62 -12.99 -11.26
CA TYR A 76 6.37 -12.32 -11.63
C TYR A 76 5.17 -13.27 -11.66
N GLY A 77 5.31 -14.43 -12.31
CA GLY A 77 4.22 -15.40 -12.41
C GLY A 77 3.75 -15.92 -11.06
N GLU A 78 4.69 -16.27 -10.18
CA GLU A 78 4.39 -16.71 -8.82
C GLU A 78 3.73 -15.60 -7.98
N LEU A 79 4.20 -14.35 -8.11
CA LEU A 79 3.62 -13.19 -7.44
C LEU A 79 2.16 -12.94 -7.87
N VAL A 80 1.88 -13.00 -9.17
CA VAL A 80 0.54 -12.80 -9.73
C VAL A 80 -0.42 -13.91 -9.25
N GLU A 81 0.03 -15.17 -9.29
CA GLU A 81 -0.73 -16.29 -8.78
C GLU A 81 -1.03 -16.15 -7.29
N TYR A 82 -0.02 -15.83 -6.49
CA TYR A 82 -0.16 -15.60 -5.07
C TYR A 82 -1.14 -14.46 -4.73
N MET A 83 -1.01 -13.30 -5.37
CA MET A 83 -1.86 -12.14 -5.11
C MET A 83 -3.31 -12.30 -5.59
N SER A 84 -3.58 -13.26 -6.48
CA SER A 84 -4.93 -13.63 -6.93
C SER A 84 -5.51 -14.86 -6.20
N SER A 85 -4.75 -15.48 -5.30
CA SER A 85 -5.14 -16.73 -4.63
C SER A 85 -6.22 -16.58 -3.57
N GLY A 86 -6.49 -15.38 -3.09
CA GLY A 86 -7.48 -15.11 -2.05
C GLY A 86 -7.75 -13.62 -1.90
N PRO A 87 -8.70 -13.25 -1.02
CA PRO A 87 -9.02 -11.86 -0.74
C PRO A 87 -7.82 -11.08 -0.17
N ILE A 88 -7.73 -9.83 -0.56
CA ILE A 88 -6.85 -8.81 -0.01
C ILE A 88 -7.66 -7.71 0.68
N VAL A 89 -7.03 -6.94 1.55
CA VAL A 89 -7.64 -5.71 2.10
C VAL A 89 -6.79 -4.53 1.64
N ALA A 90 -7.35 -3.72 0.75
CA ALA A 90 -6.71 -2.53 0.19
C ALA A 90 -7.11 -1.29 0.97
N ALA A 91 -6.18 -0.37 1.18
CA ALA A 91 -6.44 0.91 1.84
C ALA A 91 -5.58 2.04 1.30
N ILE A 92 -6.11 3.26 1.38
CA ILE A 92 -5.35 4.50 1.25
C ILE A 92 -5.19 5.10 2.64
N LEU A 93 -3.95 5.42 2.98
CA LEU A 93 -3.57 5.96 4.27
C LEU A 93 -3.09 7.41 4.12
N GLU A 94 -3.44 8.25 5.08
CA GLU A 94 -3.04 9.66 5.12
C GLU A 94 -2.27 9.96 6.41
N LYS A 95 -1.10 10.55 6.24
CA LYS A 95 -0.22 11.06 7.28
C LYS A 95 0.84 11.94 6.64
N GLU A 96 1.35 12.95 7.34
CA GLU A 96 2.53 13.67 6.86
C GLU A 96 3.68 12.70 6.61
N ASN A 97 4.35 12.80 5.45
CA ASN A 97 5.43 11.90 5.03
C ASN A 97 5.01 10.42 4.97
N ALA A 98 3.81 10.16 4.46
CA ALA A 98 3.12 8.87 4.56
C ALA A 98 3.92 7.69 3.99
N VAL A 99 4.54 7.84 2.81
CA VAL A 99 5.28 6.74 2.16
C VAL A 99 6.46 6.28 3.02
N ALA A 100 7.32 7.20 3.43
CA ALA A 100 8.50 6.88 4.23
C ALA A 100 8.14 6.31 5.60
N ASP A 101 7.19 6.94 6.30
CA ASP A 101 6.74 6.51 7.63
C ASP A 101 6.05 5.14 7.58
N PHE A 102 5.26 4.88 6.53
CA PHE A 102 4.60 3.59 6.38
C PHE A 102 5.59 2.47 6.04
N ARG A 103 6.57 2.73 5.20
CA ARG A 103 7.64 1.76 4.93
C ARG A 103 8.44 1.41 6.18
N ALA A 104 8.67 2.36 7.08
CA ALA A 104 9.27 2.10 8.39
C ALA A 104 8.37 1.23 9.28
N LEU A 105 7.05 1.47 9.30
CA LEU A 105 6.08 0.69 10.07
C LEU A 105 5.96 -0.75 9.57
N ILE A 106 5.96 -0.97 8.26
CA ILE A 106 5.84 -2.34 7.71
C ILE A 106 7.14 -3.14 7.85
N GLY A 107 8.30 -2.50 7.84
CA GLY A 107 9.60 -3.14 7.99
C GLY A 107 10.18 -3.69 6.69
N ALA A 108 11.37 -4.30 6.79
CA ALA A 108 12.05 -4.91 5.66
C ALA A 108 11.23 -6.00 4.98
N THR A 109 11.42 -6.16 3.67
CA THR A 109 10.71 -7.15 2.84
C THR A 109 10.88 -8.58 3.37
N ASN A 110 12.08 -8.91 3.83
CA ASN A 110 12.36 -10.18 4.49
C ASN A 110 12.08 -10.04 6.00
N PRO A 111 11.13 -10.80 6.58
CA PRO A 111 10.79 -10.69 8.01
C PRO A 111 11.96 -11.03 8.94
N THR A 112 12.96 -11.80 8.50
CA THR A 112 14.16 -12.09 9.31
C THR A 112 15.05 -10.87 9.48
N GLU A 113 14.98 -9.92 8.55
CA GLU A 113 15.75 -8.66 8.54
C GLU A 113 14.91 -7.47 9.05
N ALA A 114 13.61 -7.68 9.27
CA ALA A 114 12.70 -6.65 9.77
C ALA A 114 12.93 -6.38 11.26
N ASP A 115 12.89 -5.11 11.64
CA ASP A 115 13.02 -4.69 13.02
C ASP A 115 11.84 -5.17 13.87
N GLU A 116 12.09 -5.40 15.16
CA GLU A 116 11.06 -5.74 16.13
C GLU A 116 9.94 -4.68 16.16
N GLY A 117 8.70 -5.12 16.26
CA GLY A 117 7.53 -4.26 16.29
C GLY A 117 7.01 -3.82 14.93
N THR A 118 7.67 -4.17 13.83
CA THR A 118 7.18 -3.92 12.48
C THR A 118 6.12 -4.95 12.08
N ILE A 119 5.23 -4.58 11.13
CA ILE A 119 4.15 -5.47 10.68
C ILE A 119 4.72 -6.75 10.08
N ARG A 120 5.75 -6.68 9.26
CA ARG A 120 6.35 -7.87 8.65
C ARG A 120 7.06 -8.76 9.66
N LYS A 121 7.69 -8.17 10.67
CA LYS A 121 8.28 -8.97 11.75
C LYS A 121 7.24 -9.79 12.49
N LEU A 122 6.07 -9.21 12.72
CA LEU A 122 5.00 -9.84 13.50
C LEU A 122 4.15 -10.83 12.68
N PHE A 123 3.90 -10.55 11.40
CA PHE A 123 2.87 -11.24 10.62
C PHE A 123 3.36 -11.89 9.31
N ALA A 124 4.58 -11.62 8.85
CA ALA A 124 5.08 -12.20 7.62
C ALA A 124 5.63 -13.61 7.84
N GLU A 125 5.29 -14.55 6.94
CA GLU A 125 5.85 -15.91 6.93
C GLU A 125 7.25 -15.96 6.31
N SER A 126 7.45 -15.23 5.22
CA SER A 126 8.66 -15.27 4.42
C SER A 126 8.82 -14.00 3.58
N LYS A 127 9.92 -13.91 2.84
CA LYS A 127 10.15 -12.81 1.88
C LYS A 127 9.08 -12.75 0.78
N SER A 128 8.58 -13.89 0.31
CA SER A 128 7.53 -13.95 -0.72
C SER A 128 6.14 -13.71 -0.13
N LYS A 129 5.85 -14.31 1.03
CA LYS A 129 4.60 -14.16 1.79
C LYS A 129 4.84 -13.19 2.95
N ASN A 130 4.96 -11.90 2.62
CA ASN A 130 5.42 -10.87 3.56
C ASN A 130 4.31 -9.99 4.15
N ALA A 131 3.11 -10.50 4.18
CA ALA A 131 1.90 -9.99 4.85
C ALA A 131 1.31 -8.70 4.28
N ILE A 132 2.10 -7.73 3.86
CA ILE A 132 1.62 -6.39 3.52
C ILE A 132 2.44 -5.76 2.39
N HIS A 133 1.75 -4.98 1.54
CA HIS A 133 2.34 -4.10 0.56
C HIS A 133 2.29 -2.64 1.06
N GLY A 134 3.31 -1.87 0.74
CA GLY A 134 3.33 -0.42 0.88
C GLY A 134 4.00 0.21 -0.33
N SER A 135 3.46 1.33 -0.81
CA SER A 135 4.04 2.06 -1.94
C SER A 135 5.47 2.50 -1.65
N ASP A 136 6.30 2.54 -2.68
CA ASP A 136 7.72 2.88 -2.58
C ASP A 136 8.04 4.34 -2.93
N SER A 137 7.05 5.07 -3.49
CA SER A 137 7.14 6.48 -3.82
C SER A 137 5.77 7.14 -3.82
N ASP A 138 5.73 8.47 -3.75
CA ASP A 138 4.48 9.25 -3.83
C ASP A 138 3.79 9.04 -5.19
N GLU A 139 4.56 8.95 -6.26
CA GLU A 139 4.05 8.68 -7.61
C GLU A 139 3.38 7.30 -7.68
N ASN A 140 4.05 6.26 -7.20
CA ASN A 140 3.48 4.91 -7.16
C ASN A 140 2.30 4.81 -6.20
N ALA A 141 2.31 5.54 -5.10
CA ALA A 141 1.17 5.62 -4.18
C ALA A 141 -0.08 6.13 -4.89
N GLN A 142 0.03 7.15 -5.75
CA GLN A 142 -1.09 7.66 -6.53
C GLN A 142 -1.56 6.65 -7.57
N ILE A 143 -0.65 6.05 -8.35
CA ILE A 143 -0.97 5.04 -9.37
C ILE A 143 -1.68 3.83 -8.73
N GLU A 144 -1.15 3.31 -7.64
CA GLU A 144 -1.68 2.16 -6.92
C GLU A 144 -3.04 2.47 -6.28
N SER A 145 -3.21 3.67 -5.74
CA SER A 145 -4.49 4.15 -5.19
C SER A 145 -5.56 4.23 -6.28
N ASP A 146 -5.26 4.82 -7.43
CA ASP A 146 -6.18 4.97 -8.55
C ASP A 146 -6.57 3.62 -9.19
N PHE A 147 -5.67 2.63 -9.10
CA PHE A 147 -5.97 1.28 -9.56
C PHE A 147 -7.09 0.62 -8.74
N HIS A 148 -7.14 0.89 -7.44
CA HIS A 148 -8.07 0.22 -6.52
C HIS A 148 -9.30 1.06 -6.16
N PHE A 149 -9.18 2.39 -6.12
CA PHE A 149 -10.21 3.27 -5.59
C PHE A 149 -10.61 4.37 -6.57
N SER A 150 -11.91 4.65 -6.64
CA SER A 150 -12.44 5.86 -7.26
C SER A 150 -12.48 7.00 -6.25
N SER A 151 -12.61 8.25 -6.73
CA SER A 151 -12.72 9.43 -5.87
C SER A 151 -13.93 9.39 -4.91
N SER A 152 -14.99 8.67 -5.28
CA SER A 152 -16.19 8.50 -4.44
C SER A 152 -15.99 7.55 -3.25
N GLU A 153 -14.89 6.80 -3.22
CA GLU A 153 -14.55 5.85 -2.14
C GLU A 153 -13.58 6.46 -1.10
N LEU A 154 -13.24 7.73 -1.24
CA LEU A 154 -12.36 8.47 -0.32
C LEU A 154 -13.18 9.26 0.71
N PHE A 155 -12.78 9.19 1.98
CA PHE A 155 -13.48 9.84 3.09
C PHE A 155 -12.56 10.66 3.98
#